data_b876f1015a1bee7aa4e9fc340a07ed4c
#
_entry.id   b876f1015a1bee7aa4e9fc340a07ed4c
#
_cell.length_a   1.000
_cell.length_b   1.000
_cell.length_c   1.000
_cell.angle_alpha   90.00
_cell.angle_beta   90.00
_cell.angle_gamma   90.00
#
_symmetry.space_group_name_H-M   'P 1'
#
loop_
_entity.id
_entity.type
_entity.pdbx_description
1 polymer ?
#
loop_
_entity_poly.entity_id
_entity_poly.type
_entity_poly.pdbx_seq_one_letter_code
_entity_poly.pdbx_strand_id
1 'polypeptide(L)'
;TSRGLGDVYKRQVHNPVEQMVQESMRRLPEHGYAPYYMYRQKNTIDNQENVGYARAGKESLYNILIMDESQSIFGAGCGASTKLVEPCGRITRIHNYKFPYEYIRQFDQLMQKKEQVREICEQIREQEAEK
;
A
#
# COMPACT_ATOMS: atom_id res chain seq x y z
N THR A 1 -17.96 34.52 -27.99
CA THR A 1 -17.45 33.36 -28.76
C THR A 1 -17.02 32.32 -27.76
N SER A 2 -17.89 31.37 -27.45
CA SER A 2 -17.59 30.20 -26.68
C SER A 2 -16.52 29.40 -27.44
N ARG A 3 -15.30 29.42 -26.95
CA ARG A 3 -14.34 28.41 -27.35
C ARG A 3 -14.86 27.12 -26.76
N GLY A 4 -15.40 26.27 -27.61
CA GLY A 4 -15.76 24.93 -27.27
C GLY A 4 -14.61 24.28 -26.52
N LEU A 5 -14.95 23.55 -25.49
CA LEU A 5 -14.11 22.51 -24.93
C LEU A 5 -13.71 21.64 -26.11
N GLY A 6 -12.56 22.01 -26.72
CA GLY A 6 -11.98 21.27 -27.80
C GLY A 6 -11.86 19.85 -27.31
N ASP A 7 -12.45 18.97 -28.05
CA ASP A 7 -12.25 17.55 -27.98
C ASP A 7 -10.78 17.28 -27.67
N VAL A 8 -10.50 17.06 -26.40
CA VAL A 8 -9.39 16.25 -26.04
C VAL A 8 -9.80 14.86 -26.52
N TYR A 9 -9.72 14.66 -27.84
CA TYR A 9 -9.54 13.34 -28.40
C TYR A 9 -8.35 12.78 -27.63
N LYS A 10 -8.63 12.15 -26.49
CA LYS A 10 -7.75 11.10 -26.00
C LYS A 10 -7.56 10.23 -27.22
N ARG A 11 -6.48 10.46 -27.96
CA ARG A 11 -5.94 9.40 -28.79
C ARG A 11 -6.05 8.19 -27.88
N GLN A 12 -6.88 7.26 -28.26
CA GLN A 12 -6.80 5.91 -27.73
C GLN A 12 -5.43 5.42 -28.20
N VAL A 13 -4.41 5.87 -27.50
CA VAL A 13 -3.13 5.19 -27.48
C VAL A 13 -3.56 3.83 -26.97
N HIS A 14 -3.55 2.87 -27.86
CA HIS A 14 -3.81 1.48 -27.56
C HIS A 14 -2.92 1.15 -26.37
N ASN A 15 -3.47 1.23 -25.16
CA ASN A 15 -2.67 1.11 -23.97
C ASN A 15 -2.40 -0.38 -23.77
N PRO A 16 -1.18 -0.85 -23.98
CA PRO A 16 -0.87 -2.28 -23.89
C PRO A 16 -1.10 -2.81 -22.46
N VAL A 17 -1.22 -1.92 -21.46
CA VAL A 17 -1.39 -2.30 -20.05
C VAL A 17 -2.68 -3.10 -19.85
N GLU A 18 -3.80 -2.65 -20.41
CA GLU A 18 -5.07 -3.39 -20.29
C GLU A 18 -4.95 -4.80 -20.89
N GLN A 19 -4.37 -4.90 -22.08
CA GLN A 19 -4.16 -6.20 -22.74
C GLN A 19 -3.22 -7.10 -21.93
N MET A 20 -2.14 -6.54 -21.36
CA MET A 20 -1.21 -7.28 -20.50
C MET A 20 -1.90 -7.81 -19.25
N VAL A 21 -2.75 -6.99 -18.62
CA VAL A 21 -3.51 -7.40 -17.43
C VAL A 21 -4.50 -8.51 -17.78
N GLN A 22 -5.29 -8.33 -18.83
CA GLN A 22 -6.26 -9.35 -19.30
C GLN A 22 -5.57 -10.68 -19.63
N GLU A 23 -4.44 -10.62 -20.33
CA GLU A 23 -3.66 -11.82 -20.68
C GLU A 23 -3.08 -12.49 -19.43
N SER A 24 -2.63 -11.72 -18.45
CA SER A 24 -2.17 -12.25 -17.16
C SER A 24 -3.31 -12.93 -16.39
N MET A 25 -4.49 -12.29 -16.33
CA MET A 25 -5.67 -12.88 -15.69
C MET A 25 -6.13 -14.18 -16.36
N ARG A 26 -5.94 -14.31 -17.65
CA ARG A 26 -6.27 -15.52 -18.40
C ARG A 26 -5.25 -16.63 -18.17
N ARG A 27 -3.93 -16.32 -18.26
CA ARG A 27 -2.87 -17.34 -18.22
C ARG A 27 -2.53 -17.83 -16.82
N LEU A 28 -2.57 -16.96 -15.81
CA LEU A 28 -2.13 -17.33 -14.47
C LEU A 28 -2.92 -18.52 -13.89
N PRO A 29 -4.26 -18.57 -14.00
CA PRO A 29 -5.03 -19.74 -13.56
C PRO A 29 -4.67 -21.03 -14.32
N GLU A 30 -4.40 -20.96 -15.61
CA GLU A 30 -3.98 -22.11 -16.43
C GLU A 30 -2.66 -22.74 -15.93
N HIS A 31 -1.83 -21.95 -15.25
CA HIS A 31 -0.55 -22.37 -14.67
C HIS A 31 -0.61 -22.63 -13.15
N GLY A 32 -1.82 -22.72 -12.59
CA GLY A 32 -2.03 -23.05 -11.19
C GLY A 32 -1.81 -21.87 -10.23
N TYR A 33 -1.90 -20.64 -10.71
CA TYR A 33 -1.88 -19.45 -9.88
C TYR A 33 -3.30 -18.95 -9.65
N ALA A 34 -3.70 -18.80 -8.39
CA ALA A 34 -5.00 -18.23 -8.01
C ALA A 34 -4.83 -16.81 -7.45
N PRO A 35 -5.81 -15.92 -7.67
CA PRO A 35 -5.79 -14.63 -7.00
C PRO A 35 -6.02 -14.84 -5.49
N TYR A 36 -5.26 -14.12 -4.65
CA TYR A 36 -5.39 -14.23 -3.19
C TYR A 36 -5.55 -12.88 -2.48
N TYR A 37 -5.28 -11.77 -3.16
CA TYR A 37 -5.68 -10.45 -2.71
C TYR A 37 -5.98 -9.53 -3.90
N MET A 38 -6.78 -8.50 -3.65
CA MET A 38 -7.09 -7.44 -4.60
C MET A 38 -7.04 -6.08 -3.91
N TYR A 39 -6.32 -5.16 -4.49
CA TYR A 39 -6.21 -3.79 -4.00
C TYR A 39 -6.56 -2.79 -5.09
N ARG A 40 -7.59 -1.98 -4.82
CA ARG A 40 -7.97 -0.90 -5.72
C ARG A 40 -7.07 0.31 -5.51
N GLN A 41 -6.18 0.54 -6.44
CA GLN A 41 -5.26 1.66 -6.40
C GLN A 41 -5.88 2.90 -7.06
N LYS A 42 -5.84 4.04 -6.37
CA LYS A 42 -6.27 5.32 -6.97
C LYS A 42 -5.23 5.79 -7.98
N ASN A 43 -5.69 6.40 -9.09
CA ASN A 43 -4.84 6.98 -10.14
C ASN A 43 -3.97 5.97 -10.91
N THR A 44 -4.38 4.74 -11.00
CA THR A 44 -3.79 3.79 -11.97
C THR A 44 -4.30 4.07 -13.38
N ILE A 45 -3.49 3.72 -14.36
CA ILE A 45 -3.90 3.78 -15.78
C ILE A 45 -5.12 2.86 -15.93
N ASP A 46 -6.21 3.41 -16.52
CA ASP A 46 -7.47 2.71 -16.76
C ASP A 46 -8.16 2.13 -15.51
N ASN A 47 -7.87 2.69 -14.32
CA ASN A 47 -8.40 2.23 -13.02
C ASN A 47 -8.19 0.72 -12.77
N GLN A 48 -7.12 0.15 -13.30
CA GLN A 48 -6.78 -1.26 -13.11
C GLN A 48 -6.55 -1.57 -11.64
N GLU A 49 -7.03 -2.72 -11.21
CA GLU A 49 -6.86 -3.22 -9.85
C GLU A 49 -5.52 -3.96 -9.71
N ASN A 50 -4.88 -3.80 -8.56
CA ASN A 50 -3.68 -4.56 -8.24
C ASN A 50 -4.08 -5.91 -7.64
N VAL A 51 -3.97 -6.97 -8.41
CA VAL A 51 -4.32 -8.33 -7.99
C VAL A 51 -3.05 -9.15 -7.76
N GLY A 52 -2.93 -9.74 -6.58
CA GLY A 52 -1.86 -10.68 -6.28
C GLY A 52 -2.25 -12.12 -6.61
N TYR A 53 -1.37 -12.81 -7.29
CA TYR A 53 -1.54 -14.22 -7.66
C TYR A 53 -0.47 -15.07 -6.99
N ALA A 54 -0.87 -16.25 -6.49
CA ALA A 54 0.04 -17.22 -5.92
C ALA A 54 -0.42 -18.66 -6.22
N ARG A 55 0.50 -19.61 -6.13
CA ARG A 55 0.14 -21.02 -6.02
C ARG A 55 -0.35 -21.30 -4.61
N ALA A 56 -1.24 -22.27 -4.45
CA ALA A 56 -1.75 -22.68 -3.15
C ALA A 56 -0.64 -22.96 -2.14
N GLY A 57 -0.71 -22.33 -0.96
CA GLY A 57 0.29 -22.43 0.10
C GLY A 57 1.60 -21.66 -0.16
N LYS A 58 1.61 -20.77 -1.18
CA LYS A 58 2.74 -19.89 -1.50
C LYS A 58 2.34 -18.40 -1.50
N GLU A 59 1.21 -18.09 -0.89
CA GLU A 59 0.73 -16.73 -0.70
C GLU A 59 1.70 -15.93 0.17
N SER A 60 1.94 -14.67 -0.17
CA SER A 60 2.77 -13.79 0.65
C SER A 60 2.04 -13.40 1.92
N LEU A 61 2.51 -13.90 3.06
CA LEU A 61 1.96 -13.54 4.37
C LEU A 61 1.98 -12.01 4.62
N TYR A 62 3.05 -11.35 4.18
CA TYR A 62 3.14 -9.89 4.27
C TYR A 62 1.99 -9.18 3.55
N ASN A 63 1.66 -9.62 2.33
CA ASN A 63 0.57 -9.02 1.57
C ASN A 63 -0.78 -9.26 2.25
N ILE A 64 -1.01 -10.44 2.80
CA ILE A 64 -2.22 -10.76 3.55
C ILE A 64 -2.34 -9.86 4.77
N LEU A 65 -1.32 -9.78 5.60
CA LEU A 65 -1.33 -8.99 6.83
C LEU A 65 -1.46 -7.48 6.59
N ILE A 66 -0.88 -6.96 5.50
CA ILE A 66 -1.01 -5.53 5.18
C ILE A 66 -2.42 -5.19 4.71
N MET A 67 -3.08 -6.12 4.00
CA MET A 67 -4.44 -5.95 3.50
C MET A 67 -5.50 -6.15 4.58
N ASP A 68 -5.29 -7.10 5.47
CA ASP A 68 -6.18 -7.41 6.60
C ASP A 68 -6.13 -6.34 7.70
N GLU A 69 -5.08 -5.54 7.72
CA GLU A 69 -4.84 -4.49 8.74
C GLU A 69 -4.87 -5.00 10.20
N SER A 70 -4.66 -6.30 10.39
CA SER A 70 -4.71 -6.96 11.69
C SER A 70 -3.43 -6.81 12.52
N GLN A 71 -2.32 -6.38 11.90
CA GLN A 71 -1.03 -6.27 12.58
C GLN A 71 -0.36 -4.91 12.36
N SER A 72 0.40 -4.49 13.39
CA SER A 72 1.30 -3.34 13.29
C SER A 72 2.48 -3.65 12.37
N ILE A 73 2.84 -2.67 11.53
CA ILE A 73 3.94 -2.77 10.57
C ILE A 73 4.88 -1.60 10.79
N PHE A 74 6.15 -1.89 11.07
CA PHE A 74 7.18 -0.87 11.26
C PHE A 74 7.88 -0.57 9.93
N GLY A 75 7.75 0.69 9.47
CA GLY A 75 8.38 1.17 8.26
C GLY A 75 9.78 1.72 8.52
N ALA A 76 10.79 1.21 7.83
CA ALA A 76 12.16 1.74 7.85
C ALA A 76 12.53 2.31 6.48
N GLY A 77 13.35 3.37 6.48
CA GLY A 77 13.85 4.00 5.27
C GLY A 77 12.99 5.14 4.74
N CYS A 78 13.49 5.76 3.67
CA CYS A 78 12.87 6.88 2.98
C CYS A 78 11.53 6.46 2.36
N GLY A 79 10.50 7.27 2.55
CA GLY A 79 9.16 7.03 2.02
C GLY A 79 8.35 5.91 2.70
N ALA A 80 8.94 5.22 3.69
CA ALA A 80 8.25 4.17 4.42
C ALA A 80 7.18 4.74 5.37
N SER A 81 6.19 3.92 5.69
CA SER A 81 5.13 4.25 6.65
C SER A 81 5.06 3.18 7.73
N THR A 82 5.10 3.60 8.98
CA THR A 82 4.77 2.76 10.12
C THR A 82 3.25 2.79 10.32
N LYS A 83 2.63 1.63 10.41
CA LYS A 83 1.22 1.45 10.74
C LYS A 83 1.11 0.75 12.08
N LEU A 84 0.46 1.37 13.05
CA LEU A 84 0.21 0.82 14.38
C LEU A 84 -1.27 0.49 14.49
N VAL A 85 -1.58 -0.73 14.88
CA VAL A 85 -2.94 -1.21 15.11
C VAL A 85 -3.16 -1.28 16.62
N GLU A 86 -4.12 -0.51 17.11
CA GLU A 86 -4.47 -0.45 18.54
C GLU A 86 -5.53 -1.50 18.88
N PRO A 87 -5.61 -1.96 20.15
CA PRO A 87 -6.59 -2.97 20.59
C PRO A 87 -8.06 -2.59 20.36
N CYS A 88 -8.34 -1.30 20.22
CA CYS A 88 -9.66 -0.77 19.88
C CYS A 88 -9.95 -0.79 18.36
N GLY A 89 -9.01 -1.27 17.55
CA GLY A 89 -9.12 -1.26 16.07
C GLY A 89 -8.75 0.06 15.43
N ARG A 90 -8.32 1.07 16.18
CA ARG A 90 -7.81 2.33 15.62
C ARG A 90 -6.46 2.08 14.95
N ILE A 91 -6.26 2.70 13.79
CA ILE A 91 -5.01 2.59 13.03
C ILE A 91 -4.33 3.95 12.97
N THR A 92 -3.13 4.03 13.56
CA THR A 92 -2.28 5.21 13.49
C THR A 92 -1.16 4.99 12.47
N ARG A 93 -0.97 5.98 11.58
CA ARG A 93 0.08 5.93 10.55
C ARG A 93 1.07 7.06 10.75
N ILE A 94 2.35 6.71 10.81
CA ILE A 94 3.47 7.65 10.92
C ILE A 94 4.38 7.48 9.71
N HIS A 95 4.48 8.55 8.91
CA HIS A 95 5.22 8.53 7.66
C HIS A 95 6.64 9.07 7.82
N ASN A 96 7.61 8.40 7.22
CA ASN A 96 8.94 8.93 7.02
C ASN A 96 8.93 9.95 5.86
N TYR A 97 9.96 10.77 5.77
CA TYR A 97 10.12 11.70 4.64
C TYR A 97 10.19 10.94 3.33
N LYS A 98 9.44 11.44 2.34
CA LYS A 98 9.26 10.75 1.05
C LYS A 98 10.51 10.83 0.18
N PHE A 99 11.24 11.95 0.24
CA PHE A 99 12.38 12.17 -0.62
C PHE A 99 13.68 11.91 0.13
N PRO A 100 14.69 11.26 -0.50
CA PRO A 100 15.95 10.91 0.16
C PRO A 100 16.68 12.11 0.77
N TYR A 101 16.69 13.22 0.08
CA TYR A 101 17.31 14.45 0.53
C TYR A 101 16.64 15.00 1.81
N GLU A 102 15.32 14.99 1.90
CA GLU A 102 14.59 15.41 3.10
C GLU A 102 14.80 14.44 4.25
N TYR A 103 14.82 13.14 3.94
CA TYR A 103 15.08 12.08 4.91
C TYR A 103 16.44 12.25 5.59
N ILE A 104 17.48 12.59 4.83
CA ILE A 104 18.83 12.83 5.37
C ILE A 104 18.88 14.14 6.14
N ARG A 105 18.37 15.23 5.55
CA ARG A 105 18.46 16.57 6.13
C ARG A 105 17.67 16.71 7.43
N GLN A 106 16.54 16.00 7.56
CA GLN A 106 15.66 16.09 8.70
C GLN A 106 15.70 14.82 9.56
N PHE A 107 16.86 14.17 9.61
CA PHE A 107 17.03 12.91 10.32
C PHE A 107 16.68 13.02 11.82
N ASP A 108 17.04 14.11 12.48
CA ASP A 108 16.73 14.34 13.89
C ASP A 108 15.21 14.40 14.14
N GLN A 109 14.47 15.08 13.26
CA GLN A 109 13.00 15.12 13.35
C GLN A 109 12.38 13.75 13.05
N LEU A 110 13.01 12.98 12.17
CA LEU A 110 12.61 11.59 11.93
C LEU A 110 12.78 10.74 13.19
N MET A 111 13.87 10.91 13.93
CA MET A 111 14.10 10.21 15.19
C MET A 111 13.04 10.57 16.25
N GLN A 112 12.62 11.83 16.33
CA GLN A 112 11.50 12.23 17.17
C GLN A 112 10.19 11.53 16.79
N LYS A 113 9.91 11.36 15.51
CA LYS A 113 8.75 10.56 15.05
C LYS A 113 8.87 9.08 15.46
N LYS A 114 10.09 8.53 15.47
CA LYS A 114 10.30 7.15 15.94
C LYS A 114 10.10 7.01 17.44
N GLU A 115 10.39 8.05 18.20
CA GLU A 115 10.07 8.10 19.64
C GLU A 115 8.56 8.06 19.87
N GLN A 116 7.78 8.82 19.10
CA GLN A 116 6.31 8.73 19.15
C GLN A 116 5.80 7.31 18.84
N VAL A 117 6.43 6.60 17.90
CA VAL A 117 6.09 5.20 17.62
C VAL A 117 6.31 4.35 18.86
N ARG A 118 7.43 4.54 19.56
CA ARG A 118 7.74 3.81 20.80
C ARG A 118 6.69 4.06 21.89
N GLU A 119 6.35 5.32 22.13
CA GLU A 119 5.35 5.72 23.12
C GLU A 119 3.98 5.08 22.85
N ILE A 120 3.52 5.10 21.59
CA ILE A 120 2.25 4.47 21.20
C ILE A 120 2.32 2.94 21.41
N CYS A 121 3.45 2.31 21.08
CA CYS A 121 3.62 0.87 21.29
C CYS A 121 3.60 0.49 22.77
N GLU A 122 4.16 1.32 23.65
CA GLU A 122 4.10 1.14 25.09
C GLU A 122 2.65 1.23 25.60
N GLN A 123 1.89 2.23 25.16
CA GLN A 123 0.47 2.37 25.49
C GLN A 123 -0.37 1.19 25.02
N ILE A 124 -0.11 0.68 23.80
CA ILE A 124 -0.79 -0.52 23.27
C ILE A 124 -0.52 -1.72 24.17
N ARG A 125 0.74 -1.93 24.57
CA ARG A 125 1.14 -3.05 25.43
C ARG A 125 0.50 -2.98 26.80
N GLU A 126 0.40 -1.79 27.40
CA GLU A 126 -0.28 -1.56 28.68
C GLU A 126 -1.76 -1.92 28.59
N GLN A 127 -2.45 -1.47 27.55
CA GLN A 127 -3.86 -1.79 27.29
C GLN A 127 -4.13 -3.28 27.05
N GLU A 128 -3.16 -4.02 26.51
CA GLU A 128 -3.27 -5.46 26.33
C GLU A 128 -3.03 -6.24 27.62
N ALA A 129 -2.20 -5.71 28.51
CA ALA A 129 -1.91 -6.32 29.81
C ALA A 129 -3.06 -6.18 30.82
N GLU A 130 -3.96 -5.21 30.61
CA GLU A 130 -5.14 -4.95 31.45
C GLU A 130 -6.38 -5.81 31.10
N LYS A 131 -6.29 -6.61 30.04
CA LYS A 131 -7.37 -7.51 29.58
C LYS A 131 -7.17 -8.94 30.02
#